data_8a11eaa1a5483d394034f2e17f7b5e0c
#
_entry.id   8a11eaa1a5483d394034f2e17f7b5e0c
#
_cell.length_a   1.000
_cell.length_b   1.000
_cell.length_c   1.000
_cell.angle_alpha   90.00
_cell.angle_beta   90.00
_cell.angle_gamma   90.00
#
_symmetry.space_group_name_H-M   'P 1'
#
loop_
_entity.id
_entity.type
_entity.pdbx_description
1 polymer ?
#
loop_
_entity_poly.entity_id
_entity_poly.type
_entity_poly.pdbx_seq_one_letter_code
_entity_poly.pdbx_strand_id
1 'polypeptide(L)'
;MNRDNHITGAERFFEDHELIVSKTDLKGRITYANDVFLRLAGYSEKEVLGQPHSIIRHPDMPRSVFKLLWDTIQGGSEIFAYVINRSNGGDYYWVLAHVTPSKDSSGNTIGYPSNRRVPNRDILTKHIIPLYQSLLAEEQKHPNAKDGMLASFDMVSTLLSDQGVAYDQFIATL
;
A
#
# COMPACT_ATOMS: atom_id res chain seq x y z
N MET A 1 -17.61 -8.30 -12.96
CA MET A 1 -16.53 -9.28 -12.99
C MET A 1 -16.28 -9.72 -11.55
N ASN A 2 -16.66 -10.95 -11.18
CA ASN A 2 -16.37 -11.49 -9.86
C ASN A 2 -14.82 -11.57 -9.75
N ARG A 3 -14.22 -10.77 -8.87
CA ARG A 3 -12.80 -10.91 -8.56
C ARG A 3 -12.64 -12.22 -7.82
N ASP A 4 -12.02 -13.17 -8.47
CA ASP A 4 -11.57 -14.37 -7.79
C ASP A 4 -10.56 -13.94 -6.71
N ASN A 5 -10.94 -14.03 -5.44
CA ASN A 5 -10.08 -13.67 -4.30
C ASN A 5 -9.12 -14.82 -3.95
N HIS A 6 -8.85 -15.69 -4.91
CA HIS A 6 -7.92 -16.79 -4.72
C HIS A 6 -6.54 -16.26 -4.35
N ILE A 7 -5.98 -16.80 -3.28
CA ILE A 7 -4.63 -16.55 -2.80
C ILE A 7 -3.87 -17.86 -2.85
N THR A 8 -2.75 -17.88 -3.57
CA THR A 8 -1.90 -19.09 -3.70
C THR A 8 -1.00 -19.29 -2.49
N GLY A 9 -0.70 -18.23 -1.74
CA GLY A 9 0.31 -18.22 -0.68
C GLY A 9 1.74 -18.18 -1.20
N ALA A 10 1.96 -18.10 -2.51
CA ALA A 10 3.28 -17.97 -3.10
C ALA A 10 3.74 -16.51 -3.18
N GLU A 11 4.93 -16.21 -2.68
CA GLU A 11 5.54 -14.89 -2.78
C GLU A 11 6.31 -14.74 -4.09
N ARG A 12 6.10 -13.62 -4.79
CA ARG A 12 6.90 -13.19 -5.92
C ARG A 12 7.99 -12.24 -5.45
N PHE A 13 9.18 -12.41 -6.00
CA PHE A 13 10.34 -11.57 -5.73
C PHE A 13 10.71 -10.76 -6.97
N PHE A 14 11.45 -9.70 -6.76
CA PHE A 14 12.05 -8.87 -7.80
C PHE A 14 13.42 -8.40 -7.34
N GLU A 15 14.24 -7.93 -8.26
CA GLU A 15 15.63 -7.61 -7.99
C GLU A 15 15.79 -6.24 -7.33
N ASP A 16 16.83 -6.06 -6.52
CA ASP A 16 17.10 -4.83 -5.76
C ASP A 16 17.25 -3.59 -6.65
N HIS A 17 17.70 -3.79 -7.89
CA HIS A 17 17.85 -2.71 -8.87
C HIS A 17 16.55 -2.40 -9.63
N GLU A 18 15.52 -3.21 -9.49
CA GLU A 18 14.23 -2.98 -10.14
C GLU A 18 13.39 -1.99 -9.35
N LEU A 19 12.70 -1.14 -10.08
CA LEU A 19 11.80 -0.15 -9.52
C LEU A 19 10.39 -0.37 -10.08
N ILE A 20 9.42 -0.59 -9.18
CA ILE A 20 8.01 -0.67 -9.54
C ILE A 20 7.46 0.74 -9.52
N VAL A 21 6.94 1.23 -10.66
CA VAL A 21 6.40 2.58 -10.78
C VAL A 21 4.96 2.54 -11.27
N SER A 22 4.10 3.29 -10.58
CA SER A 22 2.76 3.60 -11.06
C SER A 22 2.40 5.05 -10.75
N LYS A 23 1.42 5.60 -11.48
CA LYS A 23 0.80 6.89 -11.18
C LYS A 23 -0.70 6.72 -11.12
N THR A 24 -1.35 7.49 -10.25
CA THR A 24 -2.81 7.54 -10.19
C THR A 24 -3.29 8.98 -10.34
N ASP A 25 -4.55 9.12 -10.76
CA ASP A 25 -5.29 10.36 -10.63
C ASP A 25 -5.68 10.63 -9.16
N LEU A 26 -6.40 11.73 -8.91
CA LEU A 26 -6.88 12.12 -7.58
C LEU A 26 -7.89 11.12 -6.97
N LYS A 27 -8.49 10.27 -7.81
CA LYS A 27 -9.45 9.23 -7.39
C LYS A 27 -8.78 7.86 -7.19
N GLY A 28 -7.45 7.80 -7.31
CA GLY A 28 -6.70 6.56 -7.19
C GLY A 28 -6.83 5.62 -8.39
N ARG A 29 -7.23 6.12 -9.57
CA ARG A 29 -7.23 5.33 -10.80
C ARG A 29 -5.86 5.36 -11.43
N ILE A 30 -5.37 4.20 -11.87
CA ILE A 30 -4.06 4.05 -12.49
C ILE A 30 -4.03 4.79 -13.83
N THR A 31 -3.09 5.72 -13.97
CA THR A 31 -2.84 6.47 -15.20
C THR A 31 -1.54 6.09 -15.87
N TYR A 32 -0.67 5.39 -15.16
CA TYR A 32 0.60 4.87 -15.65
C TYR A 32 1.04 3.67 -14.82
N ALA A 33 1.65 2.69 -15.47
CA ALA A 33 2.34 1.56 -14.85
C ALA A 33 3.55 1.18 -15.72
N ASN A 34 4.71 0.92 -15.10
CA ASN A 34 5.88 0.45 -15.83
C ASN A 34 5.87 -1.09 -15.98
N ASP A 35 6.78 -1.61 -16.80
CA ASP A 35 6.86 -3.04 -17.11
C ASP A 35 7.08 -3.91 -15.87
N VAL A 36 7.84 -3.42 -14.89
CA VAL A 36 8.06 -4.14 -13.62
C VAL A 36 6.76 -4.27 -12.83
N PHE A 37 5.95 -3.19 -12.78
CA PHE A 37 4.61 -3.24 -12.18
C PHE A 37 3.73 -4.27 -12.89
N LEU A 38 3.66 -4.21 -14.22
CA LEU A 38 2.79 -5.09 -15.03
C LEU A 38 3.18 -6.56 -14.86
N ARG A 39 4.47 -6.86 -14.91
CA ARG A 39 5.02 -8.20 -14.73
C ARG A 39 4.69 -8.79 -13.35
N LEU A 40 4.93 -8.04 -12.27
CA LEU A 40 4.66 -8.51 -10.90
C LEU A 40 3.17 -8.60 -10.60
N ALA A 41 2.41 -7.61 -11.04
CA ALA A 41 0.96 -7.60 -10.86
C ALA A 41 0.25 -8.65 -11.75
N GLY A 42 0.90 -9.14 -12.80
CA GLY A 42 0.34 -10.15 -13.70
C GLY A 42 -0.82 -9.63 -14.56
N TYR A 43 -0.75 -8.36 -14.95
CA TYR A 43 -1.72 -7.68 -15.82
C TYR A 43 -1.02 -7.06 -17.03
N SER A 44 -1.74 -6.91 -18.12
CA SER A 44 -1.35 -6.04 -19.21
C SER A 44 -1.65 -4.57 -18.88
N GLU A 45 -0.99 -3.64 -19.55
CA GLU A 45 -1.24 -2.21 -19.40
C GLU A 45 -2.71 -1.85 -19.64
N LYS A 46 -3.32 -2.42 -20.69
CA LYS A 46 -4.73 -2.22 -21.03
C LYS A 46 -5.69 -2.63 -19.91
N GLU A 47 -5.33 -3.65 -19.13
CA GLU A 47 -6.17 -4.14 -18.02
C GLU A 47 -6.07 -3.26 -16.78
N VAL A 48 -4.96 -2.55 -16.57
CA VAL A 48 -4.77 -1.73 -15.37
C VAL A 48 -5.08 -0.26 -15.56
N LEU A 49 -4.90 0.32 -16.74
CA LEU A 49 -5.18 1.73 -16.98
C LEU A 49 -6.65 2.06 -16.73
N GLY A 50 -6.90 3.12 -15.96
CA GLY A 50 -8.23 3.55 -15.54
C GLY A 50 -8.84 2.72 -14.40
N GLN A 51 -8.24 1.58 -14.03
CA GLN A 51 -8.70 0.79 -12.89
C GLN A 51 -8.28 1.44 -11.57
N PRO A 52 -9.07 1.26 -10.49
CA PRO A 52 -8.64 1.67 -9.16
C PRO A 52 -7.38 0.89 -8.75
N HIS A 53 -6.43 1.56 -8.10
CA HIS A 53 -5.18 0.94 -7.67
C HIS A 53 -5.40 -0.27 -6.73
N SER A 54 -6.56 -0.33 -6.08
CA SER A 54 -6.99 -1.48 -5.28
C SER A 54 -7.16 -2.79 -6.06
N ILE A 55 -6.97 -2.76 -7.40
CA ILE A 55 -6.96 -3.99 -8.23
C ILE A 55 -5.88 -4.98 -7.75
N ILE A 56 -4.77 -4.48 -7.23
CA ILE A 56 -3.66 -5.29 -6.70
C ILE A 56 -3.67 -5.40 -5.17
N ARG A 57 -4.78 -5.05 -4.51
CA ARG A 57 -4.83 -5.11 -3.05
C ARG A 57 -4.86 -6.54 -2.55
N HIS A 58 -3.96 -6.87 -1.62
CA HIS A 58 -3.98 -8.13 -0.89
C HIS A 58 -4.99 -8.08 0.27
N PRO A 59 -5.72 -9.15 0.58
CA PRO A 59 -6.66 -9.17 1.72
C PRO A 59 -5.98 -8.95 3.08
N ASP A 60 -4.73 -9.40 3.24
CA ASP A 60 -3.96 -9.22 4.48
C ASP A 60 -3.31 -7.82 4.61
N MET A 61 -3.64 -6.89 3.73
CA MET A 61 -3.23 -5.50 3.88
C MET A 61 -4.24 -4.74 4.75
N PRO A 62 -3.87 -4.27 5.96
CA PRO A 62 -4.79 -3.57 6.85
C PRO A 62 -5.42 -2.34 6.20
N ARG A 63 -6.70 -2.14 6.40
CA ARG A 63 -7.44 -0.98 5.87
C ARG A 63 -6.97 0.32 6.50
N SER A 64 -6.60 0.27 7.78
CA SER A 64 -6.06 1.40 8.54
C SER A 64 -4.78 1.96 7.95
N VAL A 65 -3.87 1.12 7.44
CA VAL A 65 -2.64 1.56 6.79
C VAL A 65 -2.95 2.27 5.47
N PHE A 66 -3.93 1.78 4.70
CA PHE A 66 -4.38 2.50 3.50
C PHE A 66 -5.06 3.82 3.84
N LYS A 67 -5.86 3.86 4.92
CA LYS A 67 -6.45 5.12 5.37
C LYS A 67 -5.36 6.13 5.72
N LEU A 68 -4.36 5.73 6.49
CA LEU A 68 -3.22 6.57 6.84
C LEU A 68 -2.48 7.09 5.59
N LEU A 69 -2.24 6.20 4.63
CA LEU A 69 -1.59 6.55 3.36
C LEU A 69 -2.41 7.62 2.61
N TRP A 70 -3.71 7.39 2.44
CA TRP A 70 -4.59 8.32 1.72
C TRP A 70 -4.71 9.65 2.45
N ASP A 71 -4.92 9.67 3.76
CA ASP A 71 -5.01 10.90 4.55
C ASP A 71 -3.73 11.73 4.42
N THR A 72 -2.56 11.07 4.43
CA THR A 72 -1.25 11.74 4.31
C THR A 72 -1.05 12.38 2.95
N ILE A 73 -1.26 11.62 1.86
CA ILE A 73 -1.02 12.17 0.50
C ILE A 73 -2.07 13.18 0.08
N GLN A 74 -3.32 13.04 0.51
CA GLN A 74 -4.37 14.04 0.31
C GLN A 74 -4.12 15.31 1.11
N GLY A 75 -3.48 15.19 2.28
CA GLY A 75 -2.98 16.31 3.06
C GLY A 75 -1.78 17.04 2.45
N GLY A 76 -1.24 16.54 1.32
CA GLY A 76 -0.14 17.16 0.57
C GLY A 76 1.25 16.72 1.00
N SER A 77 1.35 15.70 1.86
CA SER A 77 2.61 15.12 2.34
C SER A 77 2.92 13.79 1.63
N GLU A 78 4.18 13.40 1.61
CA GLU A 78 4.62 12.09 1.14
C GLU A 78 4.55 11.04 2.25
N ILE A 79 4.57 9.77 1.87
CA ILE A 79 4.57 8.66 2.83
C ILE A 79 5.42 7.50 2.32
N PHE A 80 6.14 6.86 3.25
CA PHE A 80 6.76 5.55 3.06
C PHE A 80 5.95 4.49 3.80
N ALA A 81 5.61 3.38 3.13
CA ALA A 81 4.86 2.30 3.74
C ALA A 81 5.29 0.93 3.19
N TYR A 82 5.36 -0.06 4.06
CA TYR A 82 5.41 -1.45 3.62
C TYR A 82 4.03 -1.88 3.13
N VAL A 83 3.96 -2.46 1.94
CA VAL A 83 2.69 -2.86 1.33
C VAL A 83 2.80 -4.29 0.81
N ILE A 84 1.81 -5.11 1.16
CA ILE A 84 1.61 -6.40 0.51
C ILE A 84 0.59 -6.22 -0.63
N ASN A 85 0.96 -6.65 -1.81
CA ASN A 85 0.14 -6.63 -3.01
C ASN A 85 -0.19 -8.05 -3.46
N ARG A 86 -1.29 -8.20 -4.19
CA ARG A 86 -1.71 -9.44 -4.84
C ARG A 86 -1.56 -9.31 -6.36
N SER A 87 -0.99 -10.32 -6.99
CA SER A 87 -0.99 -10.44 -8.45
C SER A 87 -2.31 -11.03 -8.95
N ASN A 88 -2.55 -10.91 -10.25
CA ASN A 88 -3.77 -11.43 -10.91
C ASN A 88 -3.95 -12.95 -10.70
N GLY A 89 -2.85 -13.72 -10.66
CA GLY A 89 -2.86 -15.16 -10.42
C GLY A 89 -3.03 -15.59 -8.96
N GLY A 90 -3.11 -14.64 -8.01
CA GLY A 90 -3.27 -14.94 -6.58
C GLY A 90 -1.97 -15.01 -5.77
N ASP A 91 -0.81 -14.92 -6.40
CA ASP A 91 0.45 -14.76 -5.71
C ASP A 91 0.53 -13.38 -5.06
N TYR A 92 1.45 -13.19 -4.13
CA TYR A 92 1.64 -11.90 -3.48
C TYR A 92 3.10 -11.42 -3.58
N TYR A 93 3.32 -10.14 -3.32
CA TYR A 93 4.64 -9.56 -3.22
C TYR A 93 4.65 -8.38 -2.24
N TRP A 94 5.73 -8.29 -1.47
CA TRP A 94 5.94 -7.17 -0.56
C TRP A 94 6.80 -6.09 -1.21
N VAL A 95 6.51 -4.85 -0.87
CA VAL A 95 7.23 -3.67 -1.33
C VAL A 95 7.41 -2.66 -0.20
N LEU A 96 8.47 -1.86 -0.27
CA LEU A 96 8.54 -0.56 0.40
C LEU A 96 8.07 0.49 -0.60
N ALA A 97 6.89 1.03 -0.39
CA ALA A 97 6.28 2.03 -1.25
C ALA A 97 6.61 3.45 -0.77
N HIS A 98 6.97 4.32 -1.71
CA HIS A 98 7.06 5.76 -1.52
C HIS A 98 6.02 6.41 -2.42
N VAL A 99 5.07 7.12 -1.83
CA VAL A 99 3.97 7.79 -2.53
C VAL A 99 4.04 9.29 -2.25
N THR A 100 3.97 10.08 -3.31
CA THR A 100 4.08 11.55 -3.24
C THR A 100 2.93 12.21 -3.99
N PRO A 101 2.42 13.37 -3.53
CA PRO A 101 1.52 14.19 -4.34
C PRO A 101 2.30 14.90 -5.45
N SER A 102 1.85 14.76 -6.71
CA SER A 102 2.34 15.54 -7.83
C SER A 102 1.53 16.81 -7.99
N LYS A 103 2.18 17.95 -8.18
CA LYS A 103 1.53 19.27 -8.26
C LYS A 103 1.73 19.88 -9.65
N ASP A 104 0.73 20.65 -10.10
CA ASP A 104 0.83 21.50 -11.29
C ASP A 104 1.62 22.81 -10.99
N SER A 105 1.78 23.65 -12.01
CA SER A 105 2.46 24.95 -11.88
C SER A 105 1.74 25.93 -10.92
N SER A 106 0.48 25.70 -10.63
CA SER A 106 -0.33 26.50 -9.70
C SER A 106 -0.32 25.94 -8.26
N GLY A 107 0.38 24.82 -8.04
CA GLY A 107 0.48 24.17 -6.73
C GLY A 107 -0.65 23.20 -6.41
N ASN A 108 -1.60 22.97 -7.33
CA ASN A 108 -2.69 22.03 -7.12
C ASN A 108 -2.20 20.59 -7.31
N THR A 109 -2.61 19.69 -6.43
CA THR A 109 -2.32 18.27 -6.59
C THR A 109 -3.08 17.73 -7.80
N ILE A 110 -2.38 17.03 -8.70
CA ILE A 110 -2.92 16.46 -9.94
C ILE A 110 -2.89 14.93 -10.00
N GLY A 111 -2.25 14.29 -9.03
CA GLY A 111 -2.17 12.84 -8.94
C GLY A 111 -1.12 12.37 -7.97
N TYR A 112 -0.94 11.06 -7.88
CA TYR A 112 -0.06 10.41 -6.91
C TYR A 112 0.85 9.39 -7.61
N PRO A 113 2.09 9.78 -7.94
CA PRO A 113 3.13 8.84 -8.32
C PRO A 113 3.55 7.98 -7.11
N SER A 114 3.85 6.73 -7.38
CA SER A 114 4.36 5.78 -6.39
C SER A 114 5.54 5.01 -6.96
N ASN A 115 6.65 5.05 -6.24
CA ASN A 115 7.84 4.25 -6.48
C ASN A 115 7.92 3.17 -5.41
N ARG A 116 8.23 1.94 -5.81
CA ARG A 116 8.29 0.80 -4.87
C ARG A 116 9.58 0.04 -5.08
N ARG A 117 10.22 -0.30 -3.98
CA ARG A 117 11.50 -1.02 -3.91
C ARG A 117 11.33 -2.33 -3.15
N VAL A 118 12.33 -3.18 -3.26
CA VAL A 118 12.45 -4.38 -2.43
C VAL A 118 12.46 -3.97 -0.96
N PRO A 119 11.62 -4.59 -0.11
CA PRO A 119 11.56 -4.27 1.31
C PRO A 119 12.75 -4.89 2.06
N ASN A 120 13.21 -4.25 3.13
CA ASN A 120 14.12 -4.88 4.07
C ASN A 120 13.42 -6.08 4.73
N ARG A 121 13.93 -7.29 4.51
CA ARG A 121 13.30 -8.55 4.96
C ARG A 121 13.31 -8.71 6.48
N ASP A 122 14.34 -8.23 7.15
CA ASP A 122 14.44 -8.29 8.60
C ASP A 122 13.38 -7.39 9.26
N ILE A 123 13.27 -6.14 8.78
CA ILE A 123 12.25 -5.20 9.24
C ILE A 123 10.85 -5.75 8.96
N LEU A 124 10.63 -6.24 7.76
CA LEU A 124 9.35 -6.82 7.36
C LEU A 124 8.92 -7.94 8.30
N THR A 125 9.83 -8.90 8.55
CA THR A 125 9.52 -10.10 9.33
C THR A 125 9.41 -9.81 10.83
N LYS A 126 10.30 -8.96 11.38
CA LYS A 126 10.37 -8.71 12.82
C LYS A 126 9.36 -7.68 13.30
N HIS A 127 8.97 -6.74 12.45
CA HIS A 127 8.17 -5.58 12.86
C HIS A 127 6.87 -5.43 12.08
N ILE A 128 6.92 -5.43 10.74
CA ILE A 128 5.76 -5.08 9.92
C ILE A 128 4.71 -6.18 9.90
N ILE A 129 5.10 -7.43 9.64
CA ILE A 129 4.15 -8.55 9.59
C ILE A 129 3.43 -8.73 10.93
N PRO A 130 4.10 -8.75 12.09
CA PRO A 130 3.41 -8.83 13.38
C PRO A 130 2.48 -7.64 13.65
N LEU A 131 2.89 -6.42 13.29
CA LEU A 131 2.04 -5.24 13.41
C LEU A 131 0.79 -5.38 12.54
N TYR A 132 0.94 -5.75 11.27
CA TYR A 132 -0.19 -5.88 10.35
C TYR A 132 -1.15 -7.00 10.76
N GLN A 133 -0.64 -8.10 11.29
CA GLN A 133 -1.47 -9.16 11.89
C GLN A 133 -2.30 -8.64 13.06
N SER A 134 -1.73 -7.82 13.93
CA SER A 134 -2.44 -7.22 15.06
C SER A 134 -3.53 -6.25 14.59
N LEU A 135 -3.24 -5.43 13.58
CA LEU A 135 -4.20 -4.50 12.98
C LEU A 135 -5.36 -5.23 12.30
N LEU A 136 -5.07 -6.30 11.55
CA LEU A 136 -6.09 -7.14 10.92
C LEU A 136 -6.96 -7.86 11.94
N ALA A 137 -6.35 -8.38 13.01
CA ALA A 137 -7.10 -9.00 14.10
C ALA A 137 -8.07 -8.02 14.76
N GLU A 138 -7.68 -6.74 14.91
CA GLU A 138 -8.59 -5.70 15.39
C GLU A 138 -9.71 -5.42 14.39
N GLU A 139 -9.37 -5.27 13.10
CA GLU A 139 -10.39 -5.06 12.05
C GLU A 139 -11.45 -6.17 12.02
N GLN A 140 -11.05 -7.42 12.27
CA GLN A 140 -11.92 -8.60 12.22
C GLN A 140 -12.86 -8.73 13.44
N LYS A 141 -12.60 -8.05 14.56
CA LYS A 141 -13.50 -8.04 15.73
C LYS A 141 -14.82 -7.30 15.45
N HIS A 142 -14.85 -6.48 14.42
CA HIS A 142 -15.98 -5.63 14.11
C HIS A 142 -16.77 -6.17 12.92
N PRO A 143 -18.11 -6.33 13.03
CA PRO A 143 -18.94 -6.81 11.92
C PRO A 143 -19.00 -5.80 10.77
N ASN A 144 -18.81 -4.51 11.05
CA ASN A 144 -18.76 -3.45 10.06
C ASN A 144 -17.29 -3.13 9.69
N ALA A 145 -16.98 -3.23 8.41
CA ALA A 145 -15.63 -3.00 7.90
C ALA A 145 -15.10 -1.57 8.14
N LYS A 146 -15.98 -0.57 8.23
CA LYS A 146 -15.61 0.83 8.53
C LYS A 146 -15.24 0.96 10.00
N ASP A 147 -16.01 0.36 10.89
CA ASP A 147 -15.75 0.41 12.33
C ASP A 147 -14.45 -0.32 12.68
N GLY A 148 -14.22 -1.49 12.08
CA GLY A 148 -12.96 -2.22 12.20
C GLY A 148 -11.76 -1.41 11.72
N MET A 149 -11.87 -0.77 10.56
CA MET A 149 -10.83 0.11 10.03
C MET A 149 -10.53 1.28 10.99
N LEU A 150 -11.55 1.90 11.58
CA LEU A 150 -11.36 3.02 12.52
C LEU A 150 -10.70 2.55 13.81
N ALA A 151 -11.13 1.42 14.38
CA ALA A 151 -10.52 0.84 15.58
C ALA A 151 -9.04 0.50 15.34
N SER A 152 -8.72 -0.14 14.22
CA SER A 152 -7.35 -0.43 13.81
C SER A 152 -6.54 0.83 13.53
N PHE A 153 -7.15 1.89 12.98
CA PHE A 153 -6.50 3.18 12.77
C PHE A 153 -6.16 3.87 14.10
N ASP A 154 -7.04 3.78 15.10
CA ASP A 154 -6.78 4.31 16.44
C ASP A 154 -5.60 3.57 17.12
N MET A 155 -5.45 2.25 16.89
CA MET A 155 -4.28 1.50 17.35
C MET A 155 -2.98 2.05 16.75
N VAL A 156 -2.93 2.29 15.43
CA VAL A 156 -1.74 2.88 14.77
C VAL A 156 -1.48 4.27 15.31
N SER A 157 -2.51 5.10 15.44
CA SER A 157 -2.38 6.48 15.92
C SER A 157 -1.85 6.51 17.36
N THR A 158 -2.32 5.62 18.22
CA THR A 158 -1.83 5.48 19.60
C THR A 158 -0.37 5.05 19.62
N LEU A 159 0.00 4.02 18.84
CA LEU A 159 1.38 3.54 18.74
C LEU A 159 2.35 4.66 18.33
N LEU A 160 1.97 5.46 17.33
CA LEU A 160 2.78 6.59 16.86
C LEU A 160 2.86 7.71 17.89
N SER A 161 1.74 8.02 18.55
CA SER A 161 1.67 9.04 19.60
C SER A 161 2.52 8.67 20.81
N ASP A 162 2.48 7.42 21.24
CA ASP A 162 3.27 6.92 22.39
C ASP A 162 4.78 7.00 22.10
N GLN A 163 5.17 6.86 20.85
CA GLN A 163 6.57 7.01 20.40
C GLN A 163 6.94 8.45 20.05
N GLY A 164 5.97 9.34 19.95
CA GLY A 164 6.18 10.75 19.59
C GLY A 164 6.69 10.97 18.18
N VAL A 165 6.37 10.06 17.23
CA VAL A 165 6.85 10.08 15.84
C VAL A 165 5.70 10.05 14.85
N ALA A 166 5.92 10.61 13.65
CA ALA A 166 5.05 10.38 12.51
C ALA A 166 5.29 8.99 11.90
N TYR A 167 4.36 8.50 11.08
CA TYR A 167 4.44 7.14 10.54
C TYR A 167 5.68 6.90 9.67
N ASP A 168 6.06 7.85 8.83
CA ASP A 168 7.27 7.78 8.00
C ASP A 168 8.55 7.77 8.85
N GLN A 169 8.58 8.54 9.93
CA GLN A 169 9.66 8.50 10.92
C GLN A 169 9.71 7.14 11.63
N PHE A 170 8.55 6.60 12.02
CA PHE A 170 8.48 5.25 12.58
C PHE A 170 9.06 4.22 11.62
N ILE A 171 8.66 4.23 10.36
CA ILE A 171 9.19 3.32 9.32
C ILE A 171 10.71 3.51 9.13
N ALA A 172 11.21 4.73 9.22
CA ALA A 172 12.64 5.04 9.06
C ALA A 172 13.49 4.64 10.29
N THR A 173 12.88 4.44 11.45
CA THR A 173 13.57 4.03 12.69
C THR A 173 13.62 2.52 12.90
N LEU A 174 12.89 1.74 12.10
CA LEU A 174 12.93 0.28 12.11
C LEU A 174 14.17 -0.23 11.41
#